data_a1602d726101737b3b9d8cbe0c0a4341
#
_entry.id   a1602d726101737b3b9d8cbe0c0a4341
#
_cell.length_a   1.000
_cell.length_b   1.000
_cell.length_c   1.000
_cell.angle_alpha   90.00
_cell.angle_beta   90.00
_cell.angle_gamma   90.00
#
_symmetry.space_group_name_H-M   'P 1'
#
loop_
_entity.id
_entity.type
_entity.pdbx_description
1 polymer ?
#
loop_
_entity_poly.entity_id
_entity_poly.type
_entity_poly.pdbx_seq_one_letter_code
_entity_poly.pdbx_strand_id
1 'polypeptide(L)'
;MKEIYEGMKLLLGKIKYDKFKWKLCGDLKAVALLLGMHLWYTKYCHFLCEWESWDKKNHYVNKLWPKRTSLIPGEKNVINPPLVLLEKIYLPPLHVKLGLMKNFVKSMDKTGGGFQHVRNKFPNVNDAKIKEGIFI
;
A
#
# COMPACT_ATOMS: atom_id res chain seq x y z
N MET A 1 15.23 -1.24 11.22
CA MET A 1 13.88 -0.62 11.27
C MET A 1 13.75 0.44 12.35
N LYS A 2 14.24 0.19 13.56
CA LYS A 2 14.20 1.16 14.68
C LYS A 2 14.91 2.48 14.33
N GLU A 3 16.10 2.40 13.75
CA GLU A 3 16.90 3.57 13.32
C GLU A 3 16.17 4.45 12.30
N ILE A 4 15.49 3.84 11.32
CA ILE A 4 14.73 4.57 10.30
C ILE A 4 13.52 5.27 10.92
N TYR A 5 12.85 4.62 11.87
CA TYR A 5 11.72 5.21 12.60
C TYR A 5 12.16 6.42 13.43
N GLU A 6 13.25 6.30 14.20
CA GLU A 6 13.79 7.41 14.98
C GLU A 6 14.28 8.55 14.09
N GLY A 7 14.92 8.25 12.95
CA GLY A 7 15.31 9.24 11.96
C GLY A 7 14.11 10.02 11.40
N MET A 8 13.01 9.32 11.08
CA MET A 8 11.78 9.94 10.60
C MET A 8 11.14 10.82 11.68
N LYS A 9 11.12 10.35 12.92
CA LYS A 9 10.62 11.11 14.09
C LYS A 9 11.41 12.43 14.27
N LEU A 10 12.73 12.35 14.19
CA LEU A 10 13.59 13.54 14.28
C LEU A 10 13.33 14.51 13.12
N LEU A 11 13.17 14.00 11.90
CA LEU A 11 12.88 14.82 10.72
C LEU A 11 11.56 15.57 10.88
N LEU A 12 10.49 14.87 11.27
CA LEU A 12 9.17 15.48 11.50
C LEU A 12 9.23 16.55 12.60
N GLY A 13 10.02 16.32 13.66
CA GLY A 13 10.27 17.31 14.70
C GLY A 13 11.00 18.55 14.18
N LYS A 14 12.06 18.38 13.37
CA LYS A 14 12.82 19.49 12.76
C LYS A 14 11.96 20.37 11.88
N ILE A 15 11.08 19.80 11.06
CA ILE A 15 10.17 20.55 10.19
C ILE A 15 8.94 21.09 10.93
N LYS A 16 8.84 20.84 12.24
CA LYS A 16 7.71 21.26 13.10
C LYS A 16 6.35 20.82 12.50
N TYR A 17 6.29 19.57 12.03
CA TYR A 17 5.15 19.01 11.33
C TYR A 17 3.82 19.25 12.07
N ASP A 18 3.80 19.15 13.40
CA ASP A 18 2.59 19.30 14.21
C ASP A 18 1.97 20.70 14.15
N LYS A 19 2.78 21.71 13.83
CA LYS A 19 2.33 23.11 13.73
C LYS A 19 1.55 23.40 12.45
N PHE A 20 1.68 22.56 11.44
CA PHE A 20 1.07 22.75 10.14
C PHE A 20 -0.02 21.71 9.88
N LYS A 21 -1.07 22.10 9.16
CA LYS A 21 -2.13 21.18 8.74
C LYS A 21 -1.70 20.34 7.51
N TRP A 22 -0.43 19.95 7.43
CA TRP A 22 0.09 19.19 6.30
C TRP A 22 -0.51 17.79 6.26
N LYS A 23 -0.73 17.32 5.06
CA LYS A 23 -1.06 15.94 4.79
C LYS A 23 0.16 15.27 4.16
N LEU A 24 0.39 14.01 4.50
CA LEU A 24 1.52 13.25 4.04
C LEU A 24 1.08 12.22 3.01
N CYS A 25 1.84 12.13 1.94
CA CYS A 25 1.69 11.08 0.93
C CYS A 25 3.03 10.37 0.78
N GLY A 26 2.99 9.06 0.67
CA GLY A 26 4.18 8.25 0.46
C GLY A 26 3.81 6.91 -0.11
N ASP A 27 4.79 6.07 -0.41
CA ASP A 27 4.52 4.68 -0.74
C ASP A 27 3.99 3.93 0.50
N LEU A 28 3.49 2.71 0.29
CA LEU A 28 2.92 1.92 1.39
C LEU A 28 3.93 1.61 2.50
N LYS A 29 5.24 1.56 2.18
CA LYS A 29 6.30 1.37 3.18
C LYS A 29 6.46 2.60 4.05
N ALA A 30 6.54 3.79 3.43
CA ALA A 30 6.63 5.05 4.13
C ALA A 30 5.40 5.28 5.02
N VAL A 31 4.20 5.00 4.50
CA VAL A 31 2.95 5.09 5.25
C VAL A 31 2.96 4.16 6.47
N ALA A 32 3.34 2.89 6.30
CA ALA A 32 3.41 1.95 7.42
C ALA A 32 4.43 2.40 8.48
N LEU A 33 5.59 2.93 8.06
CA LEU A 33 6.60 3.49 8.97
C LEU A 33 6.05 4.68 9.76
N LEU A 34 5.39 5.62 9.09
CA LEU A 34 4.79 6.81 9.72
C LEU A 34 3.68 6.45 10.73
N LEU A 35 2.98 5.36 10.48
CA LEU A 35 1.93 4.84 11.36
C LEU A 35 2.46 3.86 12.41
N GLY A 36 3.79 3.67 12.50
CA GLY A 36 4.42 2.78 13.48
C GLY A 36 4.11 1.30 13.26
N MET A 37 3.67 0.91 12.06
CA MET A 37 3.28 -0.45 11.73
C MET A 37 4.46 -1.28 11.25
N HIS A 38 4.38 -2.59 11.49
CA HIS A 38 5.29 -3.56 10.91
C HIS A 38 5.15 -3.57 9.38
N LEU A 39 6.29 -3.55 8.69
CA LEU A 39 6.33 -3.68 7.23
C LEU A 39 6.16 -5.16 6.85
N TRP A 40 5.22 -5.45 5.93
CA TRP A 40 5.07 -6.69 5.15
C TRP A 40 4.79 -8.03 5.89
N TYR A 41 4.01 -8.89 5.22
CA TYR A 41 3.73 -10.29 5.58
C TYR A 41 3.18 -10.54 6.99
N THR A 42 2.44 -9.59 7.53
CA THR A 42 1.84 -9.70 8.85
C THR A 42 0.33 -9.94 8.75
N LYS A 43 -0.22 -10.51 9.80
CA LYS A 43 -1.65 -10.86 9.88
C LYS A 43 -2.56 -9.67 9.55
N TYR A 44 -2.27 -8.48 10.10
CA TYR A 44 -3.03 -7.24 9.93
C TYR A 44 -2.20 -6.16 9.22
N CYS A 45 -1.87 -6.39 7.95
CA CYS A 45 -0.98 -5.50 7.20
C CYS A 45 -1.64 -4.22 6.67
N HIS A 46 -2.97 -4.13 6.69
CA HIS A 46 -3.69 -2.98 6.15
C HIS A 46 -3.88 -1.89 7.21
N PHE A 47 -3.62 -0.64 6.86
CA PHE A 47 -3.68 0.47 7.83
C PHE A 47 -5.06 1.12 7.94
N LEU A 48 -5.94 0.94 6.96
CA LEU A 48 -7.31 1.51 6.98
C LEU A 48 -8.33 0.58 7.65
N CYS A 49 -8.10 -0.71 7.62
CA CYS A 49 -9.02 -1.70 8.16
C CYS A 49 -8.29 -2.87 8.79
N GLU A 50 -9.01 -3.66 9.54
CA GLU A 50 -8.50 -4.87 10.20
C GLU A 50 -8.56 -6.09 9.28
N TRP A 51 -8.21 -5.91 8.01
CA TRP A 51 -8.13 -7.00 7.07
C TRP A 51 -7.07 -8.02 7.51
N GLU A 52 -7.50 -9.26 7.65
CA GLU A 52 -6.66 -10.37 8.10
C GLU A 52 -6.07 -11.10 6.89
N SER A 53 -4.79 -10.87 6.59
CA SER A 53 -4.13 -11.41 5.40
C SER A 53 -3.97 -12.94 5.41
N TRP A 54 -4.10 -13.60 6.58
CA TRP A 54 -3.96 -15.04 6.73
C TRP A 54 -5.28 -15.79 6.63
N ASP A 55 -6.40 -15.12 6.75
CA ASP A 55 -7.73 -15.71 6.63
C ASP A 55 -8.14 -15.86 5.15
N LYS A 56 -7.44 -16.74 4.45
CA LYS A 56 -7.66 -16.97 3.01
C LYS A 56 -9.08 -17.43 2.68
N LYS A 57 -9.77 -18.09 3.61
CA LYS A 57 -11.14 -18.59 3.39
C LYS A 57 -12.14 -17.46 3.25
N ASN A 58 -11.97 -16.40 4.03
CA ASN A 58 -12.91 -15.30 4.10
C ASN A 58 -12.56 -14.12 3.18
N HIS A 59 -11.39 -14.11 2.49
CA HIS A 59 -10.97 -13.00 1.63
C HIS A 59 -11.97 -12.68 0.52
N TYR A 60 -12.64 -13.69 -0.01
CA TYR A 60 -13.62 -13.53 -1.10
C TYR A 60 -15.07 -13.50 -0.61
N VAL A 61 -15.31 -13.91 0.64
CA VAL A 61 -16.63 -13.97 1.27
C VAL A 61 -16.93 -12.66 2.00
N ASN A 62 -15.98 -12.22 2.83
CA ASN A 62 -16.11 -10.96 3.57
C ASN A 62 -15.75 -9.77 2.67
N LYS A 63 -16.77 -9.01 2.28
CA LYS A 63 -16.58 -7.77 1.51
C LYS A 63 -16.31 -6.55 2.40
N LEU A 64 -16.65 -6.62 3.68
CA LEU A 64 -16.50 -5.54 4.64
C LEU A 64 -15.65 -6.00 5.82
N TRP A 65 -14.58 -5.28 6.07
CA TRP A 65 -13.69 -5.48 7.20
C TRP A 65 -13.81 -4.29 8.14
N PRO A 66 -13.73 -4.50 9.48
CA PRO A 66 -13.80 -3.41 10.44
C PRO A 66 -12.77 -2.33 10.12
N LYS A 67 -13.17 -1.07 10.17
CA LYS A 67 -12.24 0.04 10.03
C LYS A 67 -11.28 0.05 11.22
N ARG A 68 -10.02 0.33 10.97
CA ARG A 68 -9.05 0.50 12.04
C ARG A 68 -9.29 1.86 12.69
N THR A 69 -9.65 1.85 13.97
CA THR A 69 -9.96 3.07 14.75
C THR A 69 -8.80 3.54 15.59
N SER A 70 -7.84 2.64 15.90
CA SER A 70 -6.68 2.95 16.73
C SER A 70 -5.42 2.25 16.23
N LEU A 71 -4.27 2.83 16.56
CA LEU A 71 -2.94 2.31 16.30
C LEU A 71 -2.21 2.23 17.65
N ILE A 72 -2.45 1.13 18.38
CA ILE A 72 -1.89 0.91 19.72
C ILE A 72 -0.64 0.03 19.58
N PRO A 73 0.53 0.48 20.05
CA PRO A 73 1.74 -0.34 20.05
C PRO A 73 1.53 -1.67 20.78
N GLY A 74 1.99 -2.76 20.17
CA GLY A 74 1.80 -4.13 20.66
C GLY A 74 0.53 -4.82 20.15
N GLU A 75 -0.39 -4.11 19.50
CA GLU A 75 -1.63 -4.67 18.95
C GLU A 75 -1.62 -4.67 17.42
N LYS A 76 -2.25 -5.71 16.84
CA LYS A 76 -2.61 -5.78 15.41
C LYS A 76 -1.55 -5.20 14.46
N ASN A 77 -0.28 -5.57 14.67
CA ASN A 77 0.82 -5.19 13.80
C ASN A 77 1.38 -3.77 14.00
N VAL A 78 0.99 -3.07 15.03
CA VAL A 78 1.59 -1.79 15.42
C VAL A 78 2.76 -2.06 16.37
N ILE A 79 3.96 -1.56 16.03
CA ILE A 79 5.18 -1.76 16.84
C ILE A 79 5.50 -0.51 17.64
N ASN A 80 5.37 0.64 16.99
CA ASN A 80 5.73 1.93 17.55
C ASN A 80 4.51 2.85 17.58
N PRO A 81 4.50 3.87 18.45
CA PRO A 81 3.49 4.92 18.40
C PRO A 81 3.42 5.56 17.00
N PRO A 82 2.25 5.87 16.47
CA PRO A 82 2.15 6.55 15.18
C PRO A 82 2.80 7.93 15.24
N LEU A 83 3.63 8.26 14.25
CA LEU A 83 4.26 9.58 14.13
C LEU A 83 3.29 10.61 13.53
N VAL A 84 2.26 10.14 12.86
CA VAL A 84 1.29 10.95 12.13
C VAL A 84 -0.10 10.38 12.35
N LEU A 85 -1.10 11.24 12.48
CA LEU A 85 -2.49 10.81 12.56
C LEU A 85 -2.94 10.17 11.24
N LEU A 86 -3.71 9.09 11.32
CA LEU A 86 -4.21 8.35 10.16
C LEU A 86 -4.96 9.24 9.15
N GLU A 87 -5.74 10.20 9.64
CA GLU A 87 -6.51 11.16 8.84
C GLU A 87 -5.65 12.14 8.02
N LYS A 88 -4.38 12.28 8.40
CA LYS A 88 -3.41 13.12 7.68
C LYS A 88 -2.64 12.36 6.60
N ILE A 89 -2.88 11.07 6.44
CA ILE A 89 -2.27 10.25 5.40
C ILE A 89 -3.12 10.26 4.14
N TYR A 90 -2.52 10.67 3.02
CA TYR A 90 -3.09 10.44 1.70
C TYR A 90 -2.59 9.13 1.12
N LEU A 91 -3.52 8.32 0.66
CA LEU A 91 -3.19 7.14 -0.14
C LEU A 91 -2.46 7.56 -1.41
N PRO A 92 -1.36 6.88 -1.78
CA PRO A 92 -0.67 7.15 -3.04
C PRO A 92 -1.53 6.63 -4.21
N PRO A 93 -2.29 7.51 -4.91
CA PRO A 93 -3.24 7.07 -5.94
C PRO A 93 -2.53 6.37 -7.10
N LEU A 94 -1.29 6.76 -7.39
CA LEU A 94 -0.49 6.14 -8.45
C LEU A 94 -0.17 4.66 -8.13
N HIS A 95 0.26 4.35 -6.90
CA HIS A 95 0.55 2.98 -6.48
C HIS A 95 -0.68 2.07 -6.54
N VAL A 96 -1.82 2.58 -6.11
CA VAL A 96 -3.09 1.84 -6.17
C VAL A 96 -3.48 1.59 -7.62
N LYS A 97 -3.44 2.61 -8.48
CA LYS A 97 -3.77 2.50 -9.90
C LYS A 97 -2.83 1.52 -10.62
N LEU A 98 -1.51 1.65 -10.42
CA LEU A 98 -0.53 0.74 -11.02
C LEU A 98 -0.70 -0.70 -10.55
N GLY A 99 -0.96 -0.93 -9.27
CA GLY A 99 -1.22 -2.26 -8.72
C GLY A 99 -2.47 -2.90 -9.32
N LEU A 100 -3.57 -2.15 -9.43
CA LEU A 100 -4.81 -2.59 -10.07
C LEU A 100 -4.60 -2.89 -11.55
N MET A 101 -3.95 -2.00 -12.29
CA MET A 101 -3.66 -2.19 -13.72
C MET A 101 -2.78 -3.42 -13.96
N LYS A 102 -1.75 -3.60 -13.15
CA LYS A 102 -0.88 -4.78 -13.22
C LYS A 102 -1.68 -6.07 -13.02
N ASN A 103 -2.53 -6.14 -12.00
CA ASN A 103 -3.35 -7.31 -11.74
C ASN A 103 -4.38 -7.55 -12.85
N PHE A 104 -4.97 -6.47 -13.37
CA PHE A 104 -5.90 -6.54 -14.50
C PHE A 104 -5.24 -7.14 -15.74
N VAL A 105 -4.06 -6.62 -16.13
CA VAL A 105 -3.32 -7.14 -17.30
C VAL A 105 -2.86 -8.58 -17.08
N LYS A 106 -2.46 -8.94 -15.83
CA LYS A 106 -2.12 -10.33 -15.51
C LYS A 106 -3.29 -11.31 -15.68
N SER A 107 -4.50 -10.89 -15.38
CA SER A 107 -5.71 -11.72 -15.51
C SER A 107 -6.24 -11.81 -16.92
N MET A 108 -5.81 -10.93 -17.86
CA MET A 108 -6.24 -10.98 -19.25
C MET A 108 -5.81 -12.29 -19.92
N ASP A 109 -6.69 -12.86 -20.76
CA ASP A 109 -6.31 -13.93 -21.68
C ASP A 109 -5.38 -13.36 -22.77
N LYS A 110 -4.25 -14.04 -23.00
CA LYS A 110 -3.25 -13.65 -24.01
C LYS A 110 -3.80 -13.68 -25.44
N THR A 111 -4.76 -14.54 -25.69
CA THR A 111 -5.45 -14.66 -27.00
C THR A 111 -6.63 -13.72 -27.13
N GLY A 112 -7.07 -13.13 -26.02
CA GLY A 112 -8.22 -12.24 -25.98
C GLY A 112 -7.94 -10.85 -26.61
N GLY A 113 -8.97 -10.24 -27.17
CA GLY A 113 -8.87 -8.93 -27.85
C GLY A 113 -8.31 -7.81 -26.97
N GLY A 114 -8.58 -7.85 -25.66
CA GLY A 114 -8.03 -6.87 -24.71
C GLY A 114 -6.51 -6.93 -24.60
N PHE A 115 -5.94 -8.13 -24.48
CA PHE A 115 -4.49 -8.30 -24.42
C PHE A 115 -3.84 -7.94 -25.76
N GLN A 116 -4.45 -8.33 -26.87
CA GLN A 116 -3.96 -7.97 -28.21
C GLN A 116 -3.97 -6.45 -28.44
N HIS A 117 -4.99 -5.75 -27.93
CA HIS A 117 -5.01 -4.28 -27.98
C HIS A 117 -3.83 -3.66 -27.23
N VAL A 118 -3.53 -4.12 -26.00
CA VAL A 118 -2.37 -3.65 -25.23
C VAL A 118 -1.07 -3.97 -25.95
N ARG A 119 -0.92 -5.18 -26.48
CA ARG A 119 0.24 -5.59 -27.29
C ARG A 119 0.48 -4.67 -28.50
N ASN A 120 -0.58 -4.33 -29.21
CA ASN A 120 -0.48 -3.44 -30.39
C ASN A 120 -0.08 -2.01 -30.01
N LYS A 121 -0.43 -1.56 -28.80
CA LYS A 121 -0.01 -0.24 -28.28
C LYS A 121 1.46 -0.21 -27.87
N PHE A 122 2.03 -1.35 -27.52
CA PHE A 122 3.41 -1.48 -27.05
C PHE A 122 4.16 -2.56 -27.85
N PRO A 123 4.37 -2.35 -29.15
CA PRO A 123 4.90 -3.39 -30.06
C PRO A 123 6.34 -3.83 -29.72
N ASN A 124 7.11 -2.97 -29.05
CA ASN A 124 8.49 -3.25 -28.67
C ASN A 124 8.60 -4.00 -27.33
N VAL A 125 7.49 -4.26 -26.65
CA VAL A 125 7.47 -4.94 -25.36
C VAL A 125 6.98 -6.37 -25.55
N ASN A 126 7.76 -7.35 -25.06
CA ASN A 126 7.34 -8.75 -25.18
C ASN A 126 6.15 -9.07 -24.25
N ASP A 127 5.41 -10.13 -24.59
CA ASP A 127 4.19 -10.53 -23.87
C ASP A 127 4.44 -10.83 -22.38
N ALA A 128 5.64 -11.33 -22.03
CA ALA A 128 5.99 -11.60 -20.65
C ALA A 128 6.10 -10.31 -19.84
N LYS A 129 6.77 -9.29 -20.37
CA LYS A 129 6.85 -7.97 -19.73
C LYS A 129 5.49 -7.29 -19.64
N ILE A 130 4.66 -7.38 -20.71
CA ILE A 130 3.29 -6.87 -20.68
C ILE A 130 2.50 -7.53 -19.55
N LYS A 131 2.57 -8.85 -19.40
CA LYS A 131 1.92 -9.59 -18.30
C LYS A 131 2.41 -9.18 -16.92
N GLU A 132 3.63 -8.75 -16.80
CA GLU A 132 4.18 -8.21 -15.55
C GLU A 132 3.80 -6.74 -15.31
N GLY A 133 3.12 -6.11 -16.26
CA GLY A 133 2.77 -4.69 -16.22
C GLY A 133 3.97 -3.77 -16.40
N ILE A 134 4.98 -4.23 -17.15
CA ILE A 134 6.18 -3.47 -17.50
C ILE A 134 6.02 -3.01 -18.95
N PHE A 135 5.91 -1.70 -19.14
CA PHE A 135 5.66 -1.07 -20.45
C PHE A 135 6.83 -0.22 -20.94
N ILE A 136 8.02 -0.49 -20.40
CA ILE A 136 9.28 0.22 -20.71
C ILE A 136 10.25 -0.76 -21.32
#